data_2d86b34c780ab72f0813e55e4d3e1f4c
#
_entry.id   2d86b34c780ab72f0813e55e4d3e1f4c
#
_cell.length_a   1.000
_cell.length_b   1.000
_cell.length_c   1.000
_cell.angle_alpha   90.00
_cell.angle_beta   90.00
_cell.angle_gamma   90.00
#
_symmetry.space_group_name_H-M   'P 1'
#
loop_
_entity.id
_entity.type
_entity.pdbx_description
1 polymer ?
#
loop_
_entity_poly.entity_id
_entity_poly.type
_entity_poly.pdbx_seq_one_letter_code
_entity_poly.pdbx_strand_id
1 'polypeptide(L)'
;MNIKQAKQEIINTVQAYLTKDETGEYAIPVERQRPVFLIGPPGIGKTAIMEQVAQECGINLVSYTITHHTRQSAIGLPFISKKTYDGEDVSVTEYTMSEIIASIYDQIEQSGIHEGILFLDEINCVSETLAPTMLQFLQYKTFGNHRVPDGFVIVTAGNPPEYNKSVRDFDIVTYDRVKRIYIEEDFSVWKEYAYKAQIHGAILSYLEIKKNNFYSVVSDLDGKRFVTARGWEDLSQVMKVYEQLGFAIDYDFVVQYLQDEEIARDFAAYYELYNKYKNIYRIPEILEGSIPENSMTIKNAPFDEKLSLLGLLLDSLGQEFISYYRKKAAQEDFFEQLGFLRSDLKEGLGSGKEILERQISSYDTMITHRKKAGMIDREQEKAMCAALQALNDCLMALAVEGTGDAKGDFLCVKKLFDEREQIRQKEISDAGRHLTHAFEFLARVFGEGQEMVIFLSELSAGYYSLKFVSECGNDAYYKYNKLLLLKERTQELKDEAMELLGL
;
A
#
# COMPACT_ATOMS: atom_id res chain seq x y z
N MET A 1 -16.86 10.38 0.76
CA MET A 1 -16.42 8.96 0.89
C MET A 1 -15.01 8.93 1.45
N ASN A 2 -14.67 7.89 2.23
CA ASN A 2 -13.26 7.69 2.57
C ASN A 2 -12.45 7.07 1.40
N ILE A 3 -11.12 7.04 1.53
CA ILE A 3 -10.22 6.59 0.46
C ILE A 3 -10.42 5.11 0.07
N LYS A 4 -10.82 4.24 1.01
CA LYS A 4 -11.09 2.82 0.78
C LYS A 4 -12.36 2.61 -0.05
N GLN A 5 -13.41 3.37 0.25
CA GLN A 5 -14.65 3.38 -0.53
C GLN A 5 -14.41 3.92 -1.94
N ALA A 6 -13.63 5.00 -2.05
CA ALA A 6 -13.26 5.57 -3.35
C ALA A 6 -12.46 4.57 -4.20
N LYS A 7 -11.50 3.87 -3.61
CA LYS A 7 -10.75 2.79 -4.28
C LYS A 7 -11.68 1.71 -4.83
N GLN A 8 -12.61 1.20 -4.00
CA GLN A 8 -13.56 0.17 -4.43
C GLN A 8 -14.46 0.65 -5.56
N GLU A 9 -14.91 1.91 -5.49
CA GLU A 9 -15.76 2.50 -6.52
C GLU A 9 -15.01 2.68 -7.86
N ILE A 10 -13.69 2.95 -7.81
CA ILE A 10 -12.85 2.99 -9.01
C ILE A 10 -12.67 1.58 -9.58
N ILE A 11 -12.42 0.57 -8.76
CA ILE A 11 -12.35 -0.83 -9.19
C ILE A 11 -13.65 -1.24 -9.89
N ASN A 12 -14.80 -0.96 -9.28
CA ASN A 12 -16.10 -1.26 -9.87
C ASN A 12 -16.29 -0.53 -11.21
N THR A 13 -15.84 0.72 -11.31
CA THR A 13 -15.92 1.52 -12.54
C THR A 13 -15.03 0.93 -13.63
N VAL A 14 -13.79 0.59 -13.31
CA VAL A 14 -12.82 -0.03 -14.23
C VAL A 14 -13.39 -1.35 -14.74
N GLN A 15 -13.86 -2.22 -13.87
CA GLN A 15 -14.46 -3.49 -14.25
C GLN A 15 -15.68 -3.30 -15.17
N ALA A 16 -16.58 -2.36 -14.83
CA ALA A 16 -17.76 -2.07 -15.64
C ALA A 16 -17.39 -1.54 -17.03
N TYR A 17 -16.35 -0.69 -17.14
CA TYR A 17 -15.93 -0.09 -18.40
C TYR A 17 -15.13 -1.04 -19.28
N LEU A 18 -14.42 -2.01 -18.69
CA LEU A 18 -13.64 -3.02 -19.40
C LEU A 18 -14.43 -4.30 -19.68
N THR A 19 -15.65 -4.43 -19.17
CA THR A 19 -16.51 -5.57 -19.47
C THR A 19 -16.90 -5.57 -20.95
N LYS A 20 -16.71 -6.71 -21.63
CA LYS A 20 -17.05 -6.92 -23.02
C LYS A 20 -18.35 -7.72 -23.14
N ASP A 21 -19.11 -7.44 -24.18
CA ASP A 21 -20.31 -8.17 -24.54
C ASP A 21 -20.01 -9.45 -25.33
N GLU A 22 -21.05 -10.15 -25.76
CA GLU A 22 -20.93 -11.41 -26.55
C GLU A 22 -20.24 -11.21 -27.91
N THR A 23 -20.16 -9.97 -28.42
CA THR A 23 -19.48 -9.64 -29.68
C THR A 23 -18.01 -9.32 -29.52
N GLY A 24 -17.54 -9.19 -28.25
CA GLY A 24 -16.17 -8.79 -27.92
C GLY A 24 -15.96 -7.29 -27.83
N GLU A 25 -17.02 -6.48 -28.02
CA GLU A 25 -17.00 -5.03 -27.86
C GLU A 25 -17.26 -4.66 -26.39
N TYR A 26 -16.83 -3.45 -25.97
CA TYR A 26 -17.12 -2.97 -24.61
C TYR A 26 -18.63 -2.77 -24.42
N ALA A 27 -19.20 -3.40 -23.41
CA ALA A 27 -20.63 -3.33 -23.07
C ALA A 27 -21.10 -1.88 -22.86
N ILE A 28 -20.20 -1.00 -22.36
CA ILE A 28 -20.40 0.44 -22.32
C ILE A 28 -19.48 1.07 -23.37
N PRO A 29 -20.04 1.65 -24.46
CA PRO A 29 -19.24 2.28 -25.50
C PRO A 29 -18.26 3.33 -24.93
N VAL A 30 -17.04 3.37 -25.47
CA VAL A 30 -15.95 4.21 -24.92
C VAL A 30 -16.33 5.69 -24.84
N GLU A 31 -17.18 6.18 -25.74
CA GLU A 31 -17.71 7.54 -25.76
C GLU A 31 -18.64 7.83 -24.56
N ARG A 32 -19.25 6.81 -23.98
CA ARG A 32 -20.14 6.91 -22.82
C ARG A 32 -19.45 6.61 -21.49
N GLN A 33 -18.22 6.17 -21.52
CA GLN A 33 -17.40 5.96 -20.33
C GLN A 33 -16.94 7.32 -19.81
N ARG A 34 -17.56 7.81 -18.75
CA ARG A 34 -17.22 9.11 -18.15
C ARG A 34 -15.86 9.02 -17.45
N PRO A 35 -14.92 9.97 -17.68
CA PRO A 35 -13.72 10.08 -16.86
C PRO A 35 -14.09 10.22 -15.38
N VAL A 36 -13.37 9.51 -14.50
CA VAL A 36 -13.54 9.66 -13.05
C VAL A 36 -12.78 10.89 -12.58
N PHE A 37 -13.41 11.71 -11.73
CA PHE A 37 -12.75 12.87 -11.12
C PHE A 37 -12.78 12.75 -9.60
N LEU A 38 -11.59 12.52 -9.01
CA LEU A 38 -11.36 12.44 -7.59
C LEU A 38 -11.09 13.82 -7.01
N ILE A 39 -11.92 14.27 -6.10
CA ILE A 39 -11.80 15.56 -5.43
C ILE A 39 -11.58 15.31 -3.95
N GLY A 40 -10.48 15.79 -3.39
CA GLY A 40 -10.22 15.63 -1.96
C GLY A 40 -8.97 16.34 -1.49
N PRO A 41 -8.77 16.44 -0.17
CA PRO A 41 -7.64 17.13 0.43
C PRO A 41 -6.28 16.62 -0.07
N PRO A 42 -5.22 17.42 -0.03
CA PRO A 42 -3.87 16.96 -0.38
C PRO A 42 -3.35 15.92 0.63
N GLY A 43 -2.51 15.01 0.18
CA GLY A 43 -1.80 14.06 1.04
C GLY A 43 -2.65 12.91 1.62
N ILE A 44 -3.89 12.68 1.13
CA ILE A 44 -4.77 11.58 1.58
C ILE A 44 -4.61 10.28 0.80
N GLY A 45 -3.68 10.22 -0.18
CA GLY A 45 -3.38 8.98 -0.92
C GLY A 45 -4.10 8.81 -2.26
N LYS A 46 -4.64 9.88 -2.88
CA LYS A 46 -5.34 9.80 -4.19
C LYS A 46 -4.50 9.12 -5.28
N THR A 47 -3.22 9.45 -5.36
CA THR A 47 -2.29 8.85 -6.34
C THR A 47 -1.96 7.41 -5.98
N ALA A 48 -1.72 7.12 -4.68
CA ALA A 48 -1.36 5.78 -4.20
C ALA A 48 -2.45 4.72 -4.46
N ILE A 49 -3.73 5.10 -4.39
CA ILE A 49 -4.81 4.15 -4.69
C ILE A 49 -4.85 3.75 -6.17
N MET A 50 -4.32 4.55 -7.08
CA MET A 50 -4.29 4.20 -8.51
C MET A 50 -3.36 3.03 -8.78
N GLU A 51 -2.18 3.01 -8.15
CA GLU A 51 -1.25 1.88 -8.23
C GLU A 51 -1.91 0.60 -7.68
N GLN A 52 -2.58 0.70 -6.55
CA GLN A 52 -3.28 -0.43 -5.95
C GLN A 52 -4.42 -0.94 -6.84
N VAL A 53 -5.22 -0.04 -7.45
CA VAL A 53 -6.30 -0.42 -8.36
C VAL A 53 -5.74 -1.12 -9.59
N ALA A 54 -4.70 -0.59 -10.20
CA ALA A 54 -4.07 -1.18 -11.37
C ALA A 54 -3.53 -2.59 -11.08
N GLN A 55 -2.87 -2.78 -9.94
CA GLN A 55 -2.36 -4.08 -9.48
C GLN A 55 -3.51 -5.07 -9.21
N GLU A 56 -4.55 -4.66 -8.50
CA GLU A 56 -5.69 -5.53 -8.17
C GLU A 56 -6.51 -5.94 -9.40
N CYS A 57 -6.61 -5.04 -10.40
CA CYS A 57 -7.28 -5.33 -11.66
C CYS A 57 -6.38 -6.05 -12.69
N GLY A 58 -5.07 -6.12 -12.44
CA GLY A 58 -4.11 -6.71 -13.37
C GLY A 58 -3.95 -5.93 -14.69
N ILE A 59 -4.06 -4.59 -14.64
CA ILE A 59 -4.04 -3.69 -15.78
C ILE A 59 -2.90 -2.67 -15.68
N ASN A 60 -2.58 -1.99 -16.78
CA ASN A 60 -1.56 -0.95 -16.81
C ASN A 60 -1.97 0.32 -16.05
N LEU A 61 -0.98 1.05 -15.54
CA LEU A 61 -1.14 2.41 -15.03
C LEU A 61 -0.17 3.35 -15.76
N VAL A 62 -0.73 4.39 -16.36
CA VAL A 62 0.04 5.53 -16.89
C VAL A 62 -0.37 6.77 -16.11
N SER A 63 0.58 7.37 -15.39
CA SER A 63 0.32 8.48 -14.47
C SER A 63 1.08 9.73 -14.86
N TYR A 64 0.37 10.87 -14.92
CA TYR A 64 0.92 12.18 -15.22
C TYR A 64 0.41 13.25 -14.27
N THR A 65 1.30 14.16 -13.87
CA THR A 65 0.94 15.40 -13.20
C THR A 65 0.83 16.51 -14.26
N ILE A 66 -0.38 16.98 -14.52
CA ILE A 66 -0.68 17.86 -15.66
C ILE A 66 -0.08 19.26 -15.50
N THR A 67 0.16 19.73 -14.29
CA THR A 67 0.75 21.05 -14.02
C THR A 67 2.12 21.28 -14.63
N HIS A 68 2.86 20.21 -14.92
CA HIS A 68 4.17 20.27 -15.58
C HIS A 68 4.08 20.35 -17.11
N HIS A 69 2.89 20.18 -17.69
CA HIS A 69 2.70 20.18 -19.14
C HIS A 69 2.30 21.56 -19.67
N THR A 70 2.91 21.91 -20.79
CA THR A 70 2.47 23.04 -21.61
C THR A 70 1.41 22.57 -22.61
N ARG A 71 0.69 23.51 -23.22
CA ARG A 71 -0.24 23.17 -24.31
C ARG A 71 0.43 22.38 -25.44
N GLN A 72 1.68 22.71 -25.75
CA GLN A 72 2.44 22.05 -26.82
C GLN A 72 2.84 20.62 -26.46
N SER A 73 3.26 20.37 -25.24
CA SER A 73 3.59 19.00 -24.81
C SER A 73 2.36 18.10 -24.67
N ALA A 74 1.21 18.67 -24.28
CA ALA A 74 -0.04 17.93 -24.15
C ALA A 74 -0.70 17.60 -25.50
N ILE A 75 -0.70 18.52 -26.47
CA ILE A 75 -1.33 18.32 -27.79
C ILE A 75 -0.36 17.71 -28.80
N GLY A 76 0.93 17.94 -28.64
CA GLY A 76 1.98 17.71 -29.64
C GLY A 76 2.39 18.99 -30.37
N LEU A 77 3.48 18.91 -31.11
CA LEU A 77 3.99 20.02 -31.91
C LEU A 77 3.31 20.05 -33.29
N PRO A 78 2.87 21.23 -33.77
CA PRO A 78 2.33 21.34 -35.13
C PRO A 78 3.43 21.16 -36.18
N PHE A 79 3.15 20.38 -37.22
CA PHE A 79 3.99 20.25 -38.37
C PHE A 79 3.13 20.31 -39.64
N ILE A 80 3.74 20.72 -40.78
CA ILE A 80 3.07 20.83 -42.05
C ILE A 80 3.25 19.51 -42.82
N SER A 81 2.14 18.85 -43.13
CA SER A 81 2.09 17.70 -44.02
C SER A 81 1.44 18.09 -45.36
N LYS A 82 1.82 17.44 -46.46
CA LYS A 82 1.14 17.58 -47.74
C LYS A 82 0.15 16.46 -47.93
N LYS A 83 -1.10 16.79 -48.21
CA LYS A 83 -2.17 15.84 -48.54
C LYS A 83 -2.82 16.20 -49.84
N THR A 84 -3.18 15.21 -50.63
CA THR A 84 -3.90 15.38 -51.88
C THR A 84 -5.38 15.18 -51.67
N TYR A 85 -6.19 16.21 -51.94
CA TYR A 85 -7.66 16.14 -51.91
C TYR A 85 -8.18 16.52 -53.30
N ASP A 86 -9.05 15.69 -53.86
CA ASP A 86 -9.65 15.87 -55.21
C ASP A 86 -8.61 16.12 -56.32
N GLY A 87 -7.37 15.61 -56.17
CA GLY A 87 -6.29 15.79 -57.13
C GLY A 87 -5.43 17.07 -56.92
N GLU A 88 -5.72 17.87 -55.89
CA GLU A 88 -4.94 19.06 -55.54
C GLU A 88 -4.11 18.82 -54.27
N ASP A 89 -2.83 19.19 -54.31
CA ASP A 89 -1.92 19.12 -53.18
C ASP A 89 -2.15 20.30 -52.23
N VAL A 90 -2.61 20.02 -51.03
CA VAL A 90 -2.88 21.01 -50.00
C VAL A 90 -1.94 20.80 -48.82
N SER A 91 -1.43 21.90 -48.27
CA SER A 91 -0.67 21.87 -47.00
C SER A 91 -1.63 21.83 -45.83
N VAL A 92 -1.50 20.81 -44.98
CA VAL A 92 -2.34 20.61 -43.79
C VAL A 92 -1.47 20.68 -42.56
N THR A 93 -1.96 21.34 -41.51
CA THR A 93 -1.29 21.31 -40.20
C THR A 93 -1.73 20.05 -39.45
N GLU A 94 -0.77 19.23 -39.12
CA GLU A 94 -0.95 18.06 -38.24
C GLU A 94 -0.16 18.26 -36.95
N TYR A 95 -0.46 17.45 -35.95
CA TYR A 95 0.26 17.46 -34.65
C TYR A 95 1.00 16.16 -34.47
N THR A 96 2.21 16.22 -33.91
CA THR A 96 2.92 15.04 -33.44
C THR A 96 2.12 14.42 -32.30
N MET A 97 2.29 13.11 -32.09
CA MET A 97 1.67 12.45 -30.94
C MET A 97 2.12 13.11 -29.63
N SER A 98 1.20 13.34 -28.72
CA SER A 98 1.53 13.86 -27.39
C SER A 98 2.30 12.80 -26.57
N GLU A 99 3.16 13.26 -25.67
CA GLU A 99 3.90 12.40 -24.75
C GLU A 99 2.96 11.52 -23.92
N ILE A 100 1.82 12.06 -23.48
CA ILE A 100 0.81 11.34 -22.69
C ILE A 100 0.26 10.13 -23.47
N ILE A 101 -0.08 10.32 -24.75
CA ILE A 101 -0.60 9.23 -25.59
C ILE A 101 0.52 8.24 -25.96
N ALA A 102 1.72 8.74 -26.27
CA ALA A 102 2.86 7.89 -26.59
C ALA A 102 3.21 6.95 -25.44
N SER A 103 3.22 7.44 -24.20
CA SER A 103 3.51 6.62 -23.02
C SER A 103 2.48 5.50 -22.78
N ILE A 104 1.24 5.68 -23.21
CA ILE A 104 0.25 4.59 -23.17
C ILE A 104 0.69 3.45 -24.10
N TYR A 105 1.10 3.79 -25.34
CA TYR A 105 1.58 2.79 -26.30
C TYR A 105 2.88 2.13 -25.83
N ASP A 106 3.83 2.90 -25.26
CA ASP A 106 5.07 2.38 -24.70
C ASP A 106 4.79 1.38 -23.56
N GLN A 107 3.80 1.71 -22.71
CA GLN A 107 3.41 0.82 -21.61
C GLN A 107 2.73 -0.46 -22.12
N ILE A 108 1.89 -0.36 -23.16
CA ILE A 108 1.30 -1.54 -23.81
C ILE A 108 2.38 -2.43 -24.41
N GLU A 109 3.36 -1.83 -25.11
CA GLU A 109 4.46 -2.60 -25.74
C GLU A 109 5.33 -3.29 -24.69
N GLN A 110 5.59 -2.63 -23.56
CA GLN A 110 6.41 -3.19 -22.47
C GLN A 110 5.70 -4.32 -21.70
N SER A 111 4.41 -4.18 -21.44
CA SER A 111 3.65 -5.10 -20.59
C SER A 111 2.94 -6.20 -21.37
N GLY A 112 2.62 -5.97 -22.64
CA GLY A 112 1.73 -6.81 -23.44
C GLY A 112 0.25 -6.72 -23.06
N ILE A 113 -0.12 -5.82 -22.12
CA ILE A 113 -1.50 -5.63 -21.63
C ILE A 113 -2.10 -4.42 -22.34
N HIS A 114 -3.27 -4.59 -22.97
CA HIS A 114 -3.95 -3.54 -23.72
C HIS A 114 -4.95 -2.72 -22.88
N GLU A 115 -5.19 -3.11 -21.65
CA GLU A 115 -6.12 -2.47 -20.74
C GLU A 115 -5.36 -1.71 -19.64
N GLY A 116 -5.90 -0.55 -19.21
CA GLY A 116 -5.19 0.26 -18.23
C GLY A 116 -5.97 1.46 -17.70
N ILE A 117 -5.32 2.20 -16.83
CA ILE A 117 -5.76 3.48 -16.32
C ILE A 117 -4.79 4.57 -16.83
N LEU A 118 -5.36 5.61 -17.41
CA LEU A 118 -4.66 6.89 -17.59
C LEU A 118 -5.04 7.79 -16.41
N PHE A 119 -4.09 8.02 -15.52
CA PHE A 119 -4.28 8.86 -14.34
C PHE A 119 -3.66 10.24 -14.56
N LEU A 120 -4.47 11.29 -14.44
CA LEU A 120 -4.06 12.69 -14.60
C LEU A 120 -4.24 13.42 -13.29
N ASP A 121 -3.14 13.66 -12.59
CA ASP A 121 -3.16 14.36 -11.30
C ASP A 121 -3.17 15.88 -11.47
N GLU A 122 -3.73 16.60 -10.50
CA GLU A 122 -3.85 18.07 -10.45
C GLU A 122 -4.57 18.69 -11.66
N ILE A 123 -5.57 18.00 -12.19
CA ILE A 123 -6.29 18.41 -13.41
C ILE A 123 -6.93 19.80 -13.31
N ASN A 124 -7.27 20.26 -12.12
CA ASN A 124 -7.88 21.56 -11.87
C ASN A 124 -6.88 22.67 -11.49
N CYS A 125 -5.57 22.36 -11.53
CA CYS A 125 -4.47 23.32 -11.32
C CYS A 125 -3.74 23.69 -12.61
N VAL A 126 -4.26 23.30 -13.76
CA VAL A 126 -3.65 23.57 -15.07
C VAL A 126 -3.63 25.05 -15.43
N SER A 127 -2.66 25.46 -16.25
CA SER A 127 -2.56 26.83 -16.75
C SER A 127 -3.80 27.26 -17.58
N GLU A 128 -4.06 28.57 -17.66
CA GLU A 128 -5.18 29.09 -18.44
C GLU A 128 -5.16 28.66 -19.89
N THR A 129 -3.98 28.54 -20.46
CA THR A 129 -3.79 28.15 -21.86
C THR A 129 -4.03 26.66 -22.11
N LEU A 130 -3.85 25.83 -21.09
CA LEU A 130 -4.02 24.37 -21.17
C LEU A 130 -5.44 23.93 -20.76
N ALA A 131 -6.10 24.65 -19.86
CA ALA A 131 -7.41 24.26 -19.32
C ALA A 131 -8.45 23.93 -20.39
N PRO A 132 -8.67 24.74 -21.47
CA PRO A 132 -9.64 24.40 -22.51
C PRO A 132 -9.32 23.10 -23.24
N THR A 133 -8.03 22.82 -23.44
CA THR A 133 -7.56 21.57 -24.07
C THR A 133 -7.85 20.36 -23.18
N MET A 134 -7.62 20.49 -21.88
CA MET A 134 -7.90 19.42 -20.93
C MET A 134 -9.39 19.12 -20.81
N LEU A 135 -10.25 20.16 -20.81
CA LEU A 135 -11.70 19.98 -20.82
C LEU A 135 -12.14 19.26 -22.11
N GLN A 136 -11.59 19.65 -23.26
CA GLN A 136 -11.85 18.98 -24.54
C GLN A 136 -11.37 17.50 -24.48
N PHE A 137 -10.19 17.25 -23.89
CA PHE A 137 -9.68 15.91 -23.71
C PHE A 137 -10.60 15.04 -22.84
N LEU A 138 -11.08 15.56 -21.73
CA LEU A 138 -12.04 14.85 -20.86
C LEU A 138 -13.32 14.48 -21.60
N GLN A 139 -13.73 15.31 -22.56
CA GLN A 139 -14.94 15.09 -23.36
C GLN A 139 -14.75 14.07 -24.48
N TYR A 140 -13.67 14.21 -25.26
CA TYR A 140 -13.47 13.45 -26.50
C TYR A 140 -12.40 12.37 -26.40
N LYS A 141 -11.65 12.35 -25.30
CA LYS A 141 -10.51 11.44 -25.07
C LYS A 141 -9.45 11.52 -26.16
N THR A 142 -9.24 12.75 -26.69
CA THR A 142 -8.28 13.02 -27.77
C THR A 142 -7.39 14.21 -27.42
N PHE A 143 -6.11 14.10 -27.76
CA PHE A 143 -5.18 15.21 -27.85
C PHE A 143 -4.81 15.44 -29.32
N GLY A 144 -5.16 16.59 -29.86
CA GLY A 144 -5.02 16.84 -31.31
C GLY A 144 -5.80 15.79 -32.12
N ASN A 145 -5.10 15.06 -32.99
CA ASN A 145 -5.66 13.97 -33.80
C ASN A 145 -5.50 12.60 -33.18
N HIS A 146 -4.88 12.49 -31.99
CA HIS A 146 -4.55 11.22 -31.36
C HIS A 146 -5.53 10.93 -30.24
N ARG A 147 -6.18 9.77 -30.32
CA ARG A 147 -7.12 9.27 -29.32
C ARG A 147 -6.42 8.38 -28.31
N VAL A 148 -6.88 8.41 -27.05
CA VAL A 148 -6.53 7.41 -26.05
C VAL A 148 -6.98 6.04 -26.56
N PRO A 149 -6.12 4.99 -26.54
CA PRO A 149 -6.50 3.66 -26.93
C PRO A 149 -7.74 3.15 -26.18
N ASP A 150 -8.62 2.46 -26.89
CA ASP A 150 -9.75 1.79 -26.26
C ASP A 150 -9.22 0.79 -25.24
N GLY A 151 -9.89 0.68 -24.08
CA GLY A 151 -9.38 -0.12 -22.96
C GLY A 151 -8.64 0.69 -21.89
N PHE A 152 -8.36 1.99 -22.12
CA PHE A 152 -7.82 2.86 -21.08
C PHE A 152 -8.92 3.71 -20.44
N VAL A 153 -9.12 3.49 -19.13
CA VAL A 153 -10.04 4.27 -18.32
C VAL A 153 -9.35 5.53 -17.84
N ILE A 154 -9.97 6.69 -18.06
CA ILE A 154 -9.42 7.97 -17.61
C ILE A 154 -9.87 8.23 -16.18
N VAL A 155 -8.90 8.40 -15.29
CA VAL A 155 -9.10 8.83 -13.90
C VAL A 155 -8.31 10.13 -13.70
N THR A 156 -8.93 11.11 -13.10
CA THR A 156 -8.30 12.41 -12.83
C THR A 156 -8.40 12.72 -11.34
N ALA A 157 -7.48 13.50 -10.82
CA ALA A 157 -7.53 13.97 -9.45
C ALA A 157 -7.30 15.48 -9.35
N GLY A 158 -7.85 16.07 -8.31
CA GLY A 158 -7.66 17.47 -7.99
C GLY A 158 -7.91 17.76 -6.53
N ASN A 159 -7.45 18.92 -6.08
CA ASN A 159 -7.69 19.41 -4.73
C ASN A 159 -8.85 20.41 -4.73
N PRO A 160 -9.64 20.51 -3.66
CA PRO A 160 -10.62 21.59 -3.50
C PRO A 160 -9.95 22.97 -3.43
N PRO A 161 -10.67 24.06 -3.81
CA PRO A 161 -10.12 25.42 -3.85
C PRO A 161 -9.56 25.93 -2.50
N GLU A 162 -10.06 25.41 -1.38
CA GLU A 162 -9.63 25.80 -0.04
C GLU A 162 -8.15 25.49 0.21
N TYR A 163 -7.63 24.46 -0.43
CA TYR A 163 -6.25 24.00 -0.23
C TYR A 163 -5.24 24.64 -1.19
N ASN A 164 -5.68 25.06 -2.36
CA ASN A 164 -4.78 25.61 -3.38
C ASN A 164 -5.44 26.77 -4.15
N LYS A 165 -4.86 27.97 -4.03
CA LYS A 165 -5.35 29.17 -4.72
C LYS A 165 -5.27 29.10 -6.26
N SER A 166 -4.48 28.19 -6.80
CA SER A 166 -4.34 27.97 -8.25
C SER A 166 -5.45 27.05 -8.80
N VAL A 167 -6.26 26.47 -7.93
CA VAL A 167 -7.37 25.60 -8.32
C VAL A 167 -8.45 26.43 -9.04
N ARG A 168 -8.92 25.90 -10.15
CA ARG A 168 -10.07 26.42 -10.89
C ARG A 168 -11.26 25.49 -10.68
N ASP A 169 -12.39 26.10 -10.46
CA ASP A 169 -13.65 25.37 -10.45
C ASP A 169 -14.07 25.06 -11.89
N PHE A 170 -14.50 23.83 -12.14
CA PHE A 170 -15.05 23.45 -13.42
C PHE A 170 -16.50 23.95 -13.54
N ASP A 171 -16.90 24.31 -14.74
CA ASP A 171 -18.28 24.65 -15.01
C ASP A 171 -19.22 23.43 -14.93
N ILE A 172 -20.51 23.70 -14.88
CA ILE A 172 -21.55 22.66 -14.78
C ILE A 172 -21.47 21.70 -15.98
N VAL A 173 -21.10 22.22 -17.16
CA VAL A 173 -21.03 21.42 -18.39
C VAL A 173 -19.90 20.37 -18.30
N THR A 174 -18.78 20.75 -17.70
CA THR A 174 -17.66 19.83 -17.44
C THR A 174 -18.02 18.83 -16.36
N TYR A 175 -18.64 19.30 -15.29
CA TYR A 175 -19.07 18.40 -14.21
C TYR A 175 -20.11 17.36 -14.64
N ASP A 176 -20.98 17.69 -15.60
CA ASP A 176 -21.95 16.72 -16.15
C ASP A 176 -21.30 15.59 -16.97
N ARG A 177 -20.04 15.77 -17.41
CA ARG A 177 -19.31 14.82 -18.25
C ARG A 177 -18.35 13.93 -17.50
N VAL A 178 -18.13 14.17 -16.23
CA VAL A 178 -17.26 13.37 -15.37
C VAL A 178 -18.05 12.65 -14.28
N LYS A 179 -17.50 11.53 -13.80
CA LYS A 179 -17.98 10.85 -12.61
C LYS A 179 -17.22 11.38 -11.40
N ARG A 180 -17.87 12.21 -10.58
CA ARG A 180 -17.23 12.85 -9.42
C ARG A 180 -17.25 11.94 -8.21
N ILE A 181 -16.12 11.86 -7.53
CA ILE A 181 -15.94 11.16 -6.26
C ILE A 181 -15.27 12.13 -5.29
N TYR A 182 -16.00 12.51 -4.24
CA TYR A 182 -15.45 13.33 -3.16
C TYR A 182 -14.85 12.43 -2.10
N ILE A 183 -13.57 12.68 -1.78
CA ILE A 183 -12.80 11.91 -0.81
C ILE A 183 -12.53 12.79 0.41
N GLU A 184 -12.80 12.24 1.58
CA GLU A 184 -12.58 12.86 2.88
C GLU A 184 -11.52 12.06 3.64
N GLU A 185 -10.81 12.74 4.54
CA GLU A 185 -9.86 12.10 5.43
C GLU A 185 -10.58 11.18 6.42
N ASP A 186 -9.99 10.03 6.68
CA ASP A 186 -10.50 9.05 7.65
C ASP A 186 -9.31 8.34 8.30
N PHE A 187 -9.07 8.67 9.58
CA PHE A 187 -7.98 8.09 10.36
C PHE A 187 -8.10 6.57 10.47
N SER A 188 -9.31 6.04 10.67
CA SER A 188 -9.51 4.60 10.86
C SER A 188 -9.12 3.81 9.60
N VAL A 189 -9.49 4.33 8.43
CA VAL A 189 -9.12 3.74 7.14
C VAL A 189 -7.63 3.90 6.85
N TRP A 190 -7.06 5.09 7.13
CA TRP A 190 -5.61 5.28 6.98
C TRP A 190 -4.82 4.36 7.91
N LYS A 191 -5.31 4.08 9.10
CA LYS A 191 -4.67 3.19 10.07
C LYS A 191 -4.55 1.75 9.55
N GLU A 192 -5.56 1.23 8.83
CA GLU A 192 -5.45 -0.08 8.16
C GLU A 192 -4.28 -0.10 7.16
N TYR A 193 -4.16 0.95 6.36
CA TYR A 193 -3.02 1.15 5.46
C TYR A 193 -1.70 1.29 6.21
N ALA A 194 -1.69 2.08 7.29
CA ALA A 194 -0.51 2.35 8.10
C ALA A 194 0.12 1.08 8.70
N TYR A 195 -0.70 0.12 9.12
CA TYR A 195 -0.21 -1.20 9.53
C TYR A 195 0.43 -1.96 8.37
N LYS A 196 -0.18 -1.95 7.19
CA LYS A 196 0.37 -2.59 5.99
C LYS A 196 1.68 -1.90 5.54
N ALA A 197 1.71 -0.58 5.57
CA ALA A 197 2.88 0.24 5.24
C ALA A 197 3.94 0.26 6.35
N GLN A 198 3.66 -0.40 7.49
CA GLN A 198 4.57 -0.47 8.63
C GLN A 198 4.92 0.92 9.17
N ILE A 199 3.95 1.81 9.31
CA ILE A 199 4.16 3.11 9.95
C ILE A 199 4.69 2.91 11.37
N HIS A 200 5.58 3.81 11.81
CA HIS A 200 6.27 3.72 13.11
C HIS A 200 5.27 3.63 14.28
N GLY A 201 5.50 2.67 15.20
CA GLY A 201 4.58 2.38 16.31
C GLY A 201 4.26 3.58 17.20
N ALA A 202 5.24 4.47 17.43
CA ALA A 202 5.01 5.71 18.19
C ALA A 202 4.00 6.64 17.50
N ILE A 203 3.99 6.73 16.18
CA ILE A 203 3.02 7.54 15.41
C ILE A 203 1.63 6.95 15.55
N LEU A 204 1.49 5.63 15.39
CA LEU A 204 0.19 4.95 15.52
C LEU A 204 -0.38 5.10 16.93
N SER A 205 0.44 4.89 17.96
CA SER A 205 0.04 5.04 19.35
C SER A 205 -0.34 6.49 19.69
N TYR A 206 0.42 7.47 19.19
CA TYR A 206 0.11 8.89 19.37
C TYR A 206 -1.22 9.27 18.72
N LEU A 207 -1.42 8.88 17.48
CA LEU A 207 -2.64 9.20 16.73
C LEU A 207 -3.88 8.46 17.28
N GLU A 208 -3.72 7.32 17.93
CA GLU A 208 -4.83 6.67 18.62
C GLU A 208 -5.31 7.50 19.83
N ILE A 209 -4.39 8.16 20.53
CA ILE A 209 -4.71 9.07 21.64
C ILE A 209 -5.30 10.39 21.11
N LYS A 210 -4.72 10.92 20.03
CA LYS A 210 -5.02 12.26 19.49
C LYS A 210 -5.42 12.17 18.02
N LYS A 211 -6.54 11.51 17.74
CA LYS A 211 -7.06 11.26 16.39
C LYS A 211 -7.21 12.54 15.54
N ASN A 212 -7.55 13.65 16.18
CA ASN A 212 -7.71 14.94 15.50
C ASN A 212 -6.40 15.49 14.94
N ASN A 213 -5.24 15.04 15.43
CA ASN A 213 -3.93 15.44 14.94
C ASN A 213 -3.49 14.66 13.67
N PHE A 214 -4.29 13.70 13.22
CA PHE A 214 -4.02 12.95 12.00
C PHE A 214 -4.03 13.85 10.76
N TYR A 215 -5.03 14.70 10.66
CA TYR A 215 -5.19 15.61 9.55
C TYR A 215 -5.68 16.98 10.05
N SER A 216 -4.90 18.01 9.77
CA SER A 216 -5.23 19.38 10.15
C SER A 216 -4.72 20.34 9.09
N VAL A 217 -5.55 21.26 8.63
CA VAL A 217 -5.14 22.35 7.74
C VAL A 217 -5.77 23.63 8.26
N VAL A 218 -4.96 24.48 8.85
CA VAL A 218 -5.37 25.77 9.41
C VAL A 218 -4.70 26.89 8.63
N SER A 219 -5.50 27.87 8.21
CA SER A 219 -5.00 29.09 7.58
C SER A 219 -5.34 30.28 8.46
N ASP A 220 -4.34 30.90 9.03
CA ASP A 220 -4.46 32.09 9.87
C ASP A 220 -3.64 33.27 9.33
N LEU A 221 -3.57 34.35 10.09
CA LEU A 221 -2.83 35.55 9.72
C LEU A 221 -1.31 35.34 9.68
N ASP A 222 -0.81 34.37 10.42
CA ASP A 222 0.61 34.05 10.55
C ASP A 222 1.09 33.07 9.46
N GLY A 223 0.17 32.45 8.73
CA GLY A 223 0.49 31.53 7.63
C GLY A 223 -0.43 30.33 7.53
N LYS A 224 0.05 29.30 6.84
CA LYS A 224 -0.65 28.01 6.74
C LYS A 224 0.08 27.00 7.60
N ARG A 225 -0.63 26.43 8.56
CA ARG A 225 -0.17 25.29 9.36
C ARG A 225 -0.93 24.05 8.90
N PHE A 226 -0.23 22.94 8.70
CA PHE A 226 -0.90 21.73 8.25
C PHE A 226 -0.17 20.46 8.66
N VAL A 227 -0.96 19.43 8.89
CA VAL A 227 -0.52 18.05 9.05
C VAL A 227 -1.35 17.18 8.12
N THR A 228 -0.72 16.26 7.42
CA THR A 228 -1.38 15.36 6.45
C THR A 228 -0.95 13.91 6.67
N ALA A 229 -1.71 12.97 6.14
CA ALA A 229 -1.33 11.55 6.16
C ALA A 229 0.05 11.30 5.52
N ARG A 230 0.38 12.02 4.44
CA ARG A 230 1.72 11.97 3.81
C ARG A 230 2.82 12.46 4.78
N GLY A 231 2.58 13.55 5.51
CA GLY A 231 3.55 14.06 6.48
C GLY A 231 3.88 13.02 7.57
N TRP A 232 2.89 12.30 8.08
CA TRP A 232 3.10 11.21 9.02
C TRP A 232 3.85 10.02 8.41
N GLU A 233 3.55 9.67 7.17
CA GLU A 233 4.22 8.58 6.46
C GLU A 233 5.70 8.91 6.20
N ASP A 234 5.99 10.10 5.66
CA ASP A 234 7.36 10.56 5.40
C ASP A 234 8.16 10.64 6.70
N LEU A 235 7.59 11.20 7.77
CA LEU A 235 8.19 11.24 9.10
C LEU A 235 8.53 9.82 9.58
N SER A 236 7.58 8.87 9.46
CA SER A 236 7.77 7.48 9.86
C SER A 236 8.95 6.81 9.16
N GLN A 237 9.08 7.03 7.85
CA GLN A 237 10.16 6.42 7.06
C GLN A 237 11.53 6.91 7.52
N VAL A 238 11.66 8.21 7.75
CA VAL A 238 12.94 8.80 8.15
C VAL A 238 13.25 8.51 9.62
N MET A 239 12.25 8.50 10.51
CA MET A 239 12.42 8.11 11.92
C MET A 239 13.08 6.74 12.07
N LYS A 240 12.61 5.75 11.30
CA LYS A 240 13.19 4.38 11.34
C LYS A 240 14.66 4.34 10.96
N VAL A 241 15.05 5.13 9.96
CA VAL A 241 16.46 5.23 9.54
C VAL A 241 17.28 5.99 10.58
N TYR A 242 16.72 7.06 11.17
CA TYR A 242 17.36 7.84 12.23
C TYR A 242 17.62 6.98 13.47
N GLU A 243 16.65 6.15 13.88
CA GLU A 243 16.85 5.18 14.97
C GLU A 243 17.98 4.19 14.68
N GLN A 244 18.06 3.65 13.44
CA GLN A 244 19.11 2.73 13.04
C GLN A 244 20.51 3.39 13.05
N LEU A 245 20.57 4.68 12.70
CA LEU A 245 21.81 5.45 12.67
C LEU A 245 22.15 6.12 14.03
N GLY A 246 21.24 6.06 14.99
CA GLY A 246 21.39 6.70 16.31
C GLY A 246 21.29 8.22 16.27
N PHE A 247 20.59 8.79 15.28
CA PHE A 247 20.35 10.23 15.20
C PHE A 247 19.20 10.66 16.11
N ALA A 248 19.26 11.91 16.59
CA ALA A 248 18.21 12.47 17.43
C ALA A 248 16.93 12.70 16.62
N ILE A 249 15.80 12.41 17.24
CA ILE A 249 14.47 12.70 16.73
C ILE A 249 13.83 13.64 17.76
N ASP A 250 13.92 14.93 17.50
CA ASP A 250 13.47 16.01 18.36
C ASP A 250 12.41 16.88 17.66
N TYR A 251 12.02 17.98 18.33
CA TYR A 251 11.06 18.93 17.77
C TYR A 251 11.52 19.53 16.44
N ASP A 252 12.80 19.92 16.33
CA ASP A 252 13.33 20.58 15.13
C ASP A 252 13.32 19.63 13.91
N PHE A 253 13.48 18.34 14.15
CA PHE A 253 13.32 17.33 13.13
C PHE A 253 11.85 17.10 12.76
N VAL A 254 10.97 16.93 13.73
CA VAL A 254 9.55 16.60 13.52
C VAL A 254 8.80 17.72 12.80
N VAL A 255 9.05 18.98 13.13
CA VAL A 255 8.35 20.15 12.56
C VAL A 255 8.60 20.28 11.05
N GLN A 256 9.69 19.74 10.53
CA GLN A 256 9.98 19.73 9.09
C GLN A 256 8.99 18.89 8.27
N TYR A 257 8.37 17.91 8.90
CA TYR A 257 7.39 17.01 8.27
C TYR A 257 5.95 17.38 8.61
N LEU A 258 5.68 17.74 9.86
CA LEU A 258 4.31 17.99 10.32
C LEU A 258 3.87 19.45 10.17
N GLN A 259 4.73 20.40 9.89
CA GLN A 259 4.46 21.81 9.56
C GLN A 259 3.32 22.49 10.41
N ASP A 260 3.06 21.95 11.59
CA ASP A 260 2.23 22.52 12.66
C ASP A 260 3.03 22.43 13.95
N GLU A 261 3.42 23.60 14.48
CA GLU A 261 4.34 23.69 15.61
C GLU A 261 3.78 23.06 16.88
N GLU A 262 2.46 23.16 17.11
CA GLU A 262 1.81 22.59 18.30
C GLU A 262 1.81 21.08 18.23
N ILE A 263 1.38 20.52 17.09
CA ILE A 263 1.33 19.07 16.88
C ILE A 263 2.74 18.48 16.85
N ALA A 264 3.71 19.18 16.22
CA ALA A 264 5.09 18.72 16.17
C ALA A 264 5.74 18.68 17.56
N ARG A 265 5.52 19.71 18.41
CA ARG A 265 6.03 19.75 19.77
C ARG A 265 5.41 18.68 20.65
N ASP A 266 4.13 18.49 20.51
CA ASP A 266 3.37 17.49 21.26
C ASP A 266 3.79 16.06 20.88
N PHE A 267 3.96 15.79 19.60
CA PHE A 267 4.46 14.49 19.15
C PHE A 267 5.93 14.24 19.56
N ALA A 268 6.81 15.23 19.47
CA ALA A 268 8.20 15.09 19.89
C ALA A 268 8.30 14.76 21.40
N ALA A 269 7.52 15.43 22.25
CA ALA A 269 7.43 15.11 23.67
C ALA A 269 6.88 13.71 23.93
N TYR A 270 5.85 13.29 23.17
CA TYR A 270 5.31 11.94 23.24
C TYR A 270 6.36 10.89 22.83
N TYR A 271 7.12 11.14 21.77
CA TYR A 271 8.14 10.22 21.29
C TYR A 271 9.29 10.03 22.30
N GLU A 272 9.69 11.08 23.00
CA GLU A 272 10.66 10.99 24.10
C GLU A 272 10.16 10.04 25.23
N LEU A 273 8.89 10.17 25.61
CA LEU A 273 8.25 9.30 26.60
C LEU A 273 8.13 7.85 26.08
N TYR A 274 7.75 7.68 24.84
CA TYR A 274 7.65 6.36 24.19
C TYR A 274 8.98 5.60 24.23
N ASN A 275 10.10 6.28 23.93
CA ASN A 275 11.43 5.68 24.01
C ASN A 275 11.87 5.39 25.45
N LYS A 276 11.51 6.25 26.39
CA LYS A 276 11.73 5.98 27.82
C LYS A 276 11.00 4.70 28.25
N TYR A 277 9.74 4.54 27.86
CA TYR A 277 8.95 3.36 28.17
C TYR A 277 9.49 2.10 27.49
N LYS A 278 9.94 2.19 26.25
CA LYS A 278 10.61 1.09 25.52
C LYS A 278 11.79 0.52 26.31
N ASN A 279 12.58 1.38 26.94
CA ASN A 279 13.73 0.99 27.77
C ASN A 279 13.32 0.44 29.14
N ILE A 280 12.24 0.95 29.75
CA ILE A 280 11.78 0.54 31.09
C ILE A 280 11.07 -0.82 31.06
N TYR A 281 10.21 -1.05 30.06
CA TYR A 281 9.31 -2.20 30.05
C TYR A 281 9.91 -3.47 29.48
N ARG A 282 11.09 -3.40 28.86
CA ARG A 282 11.82 -4.57 28.33
C ARG A 282 10.90 -5.53 27.59
N ILE A 283 10.23 -5.03 26.54
CA ILE A 283 9.24 -5.78 25.76
C ILE A 283 9.68 -7.20 25.37
N PRO A 284 10.95 -7.44 24.94
CA PRO A 284 11.40 -8.81 24.63
C PRO A 284 11.26 -9.77 25.82
N GLU A 285 11.50 -9.33 27.05
CA GLU A 285 11.36 -10.19 28.24
C GLU A 285 9.89 -10.55 28.50
N ILE A 286 8.96 -9.62 28.25
CA ILE A 286 7.51 -9.87 28.35
C ILE A 286 7.09 -10.90 27.31
N LEU A 287 7.55 -10.77 26.06
CA LEU A 287 7.23 -11.73 25.00
C LEU A 287 7.83 -13.11 25.24
N GLU A 288 8.95 -13.21 25.95
CA GLU A 288 9.50 -14.49 26.41
C GLU A 288 8.77 -15.06 27.65
N GLY A 289 7.72 -14.39 28.13
CA GLY A 289 6.87 -14.86 29.24
C GLY A 289 7.26 -14.35 30.63
N SER A 290 8.23 -13.45 30.72
CA SER A 290 8.62 -12.83 31.98
C SER A 290 7.63 -11.73 32.36
N ILE A 291 7.27 -11.66 33.64
CA ILE A 291 6.42 -10.59 34.14
C ILE A 291 7.30 -9.61 34.91
N PRO A 292 7.36 -8.34 34.51
CA PRO A 292 8.17 -7.33 35.20
C PRO A 292 7.77 -7.17 36.65
N GLU A 293 8.75 -7.01 37.55
CA GLU A 293 8.51 -6.77 39.00
C GLU A 293 7.66 -5.53 39.27
N ASN A 294 7.73 -4.53 38.39
CA ASN A 294 6.97 -3.29 38.46
C ASN A 294 5.53 -3.38 37.86
N SER A 295 5.00 -4.60 37.70
CA SER A 295 3.65 -4.82 37.12
C SER A 295 2.53 -4.06 37.82
N MET A 296 2.63 -3.83 39.15
CA MET A 296 1.67 -3.02 39.90
C MET A 296 1.76 -1.53 39.55
N THR A 297 2.96 -1.01 39.26
CA THR A 297 3.16 0.36 38.79
C THR A 297 2.55 0.52 37.41
N ILE A 298 2.75 -0.45 36.52
CA ILE A 298 2.17 -0.49 35.17
C ILE A 298 0.63 -0.47 35.24
N LYS A 299 0.03 -1.26 36.13
CA LYS A 299 -1.42 -1.29 36.32
C LYS A 299 -2.01 0.09 36.67
N ASN A 300 -1.29 0.84 37.49
CA ASN A 300 -1.73 2.16 37.96
C ASN A 300 -1.18 3.33 37.13
N ALA A 301 -0.47 3.06 36.04
CA ALA A 301 0.07 4.08 35.15
C ALA A 301 -1.04 4.89 34.48
N PRO A 302 -0.77 6.14 34.06
CA PRO A 302 -1.66 6.93 33.24
C PRO A 302 -2.05 6.20 31.95
N PHE A 303 -3.21 6.52 31.41
CA PHE A 303 -3.74 5.83 30.24
C PHE A 303 -2.82 5.94 29.01
N ASP A 304 -2.18 7.09 28.81
CA ASP A 304 -1.22 7.32 27.73
C ASP A 304 0.00 6.40 27.80
N GLU A 305 0.50 6.14 29.02
CA GLU A 305 1.60 5.22 29.27
C GLU A 305 1.18 3.78 28.95
N LYS A 306 -0.04 3.38 29.34
CA LYS A 306 -0.60 2.07 29.00
C LYS A 306 -0.74 1.88 27.51
N LEU A 307 -1.25 2.89 26.79
CA LEU A 307 -1.35 2.84 25.33
C LEU A 307 0.02 2.75 24.67
N SER A 308 1.02 3.45 25.20
CA SER A 308 2.40 3.35 24.72
C SER A 308 2.94 1.93 24.88
N LEU A 309 2.67 1.28 26.02
CA LEU A 309 3.04 -0.12 26.26
C LEU A 309 2.35 -1.09 25.28
N LEU A 310 1.03 -0.90 25.07
CA LEU A 310 0.29 -1.70 24.07
C LEU A 310 0.88 -1.52 22.67
N GLY A 311 1.18 -0.27 22.29
CA GLY A 311 1.81 0.05 21.01
C GLY A 311 3.19 -0.61 20.85
N LEU A 312 4.02 -0.64 21.90
CA LEU A 312 5.31 -1.32 21.90
C LEU A 312 5.18 -2.85 21.74
N LEU A 313 4.21 -3.47 22.42
CA LEU A 313 3.92 -4.89 22.25
C LEU A 313 3.45 -5.22 20.83
N LEU A 314 2.52 -4.41 20.30
CA LEU A 314 1.98 -4.57 18.95
C LEU A 314 3.06 -4.36 17.87
N ASP A 315 3.95 -3.39 18.06
CA ASP A 315 5.06 -3.14 17.13
C ASP A 315 6.04 -4.34 17.11
N SER A 316 6.43 -4.83 18.29
CA SER A 316 7.33 -5.99 18.39
C SER A 316 6.74 -7.25 17.75
N LEU A 317 5.48 -7.60 18.07
CA LEU A 317 4.76 -8.72 17.45
C LEU A 317 4.55 -8.48 15.95
N GLY A 318 4.25 -7.25 15.57
CA GLY A 318 4.07 -6.85 14.17
C GLY A 318 5.29 -7.15 13.31
N GLN A 319 6.51 -6.90 13.82
CA GLN A 319 7.75 -7.23 13.11
C GLN A 319 7.90 -8.74 12.88
N GLU A 320 7.51 -9.57 13.85
CA GLU A 320 7.53 -11.03 13.71
C GLU A 320 6.51 -11.51 12.66
N PHE A 321 5.30 -10.96 12.66
CA PHE A 321 4.26 -11.31 11.68
C PHE A 321 4.62 -10.87 10.26
N ILE A 322 5.29 -9.73 10.11
CA ILE A 322 5.82 -9.26 8.82
C ILE A 322 6.93 -10.20 8.33
N SER A 323 7.85 -10.59 9.24
CA SER A 323 8.91 -11.56 8.91
C SER A 323 8.33 -12.90 8.46
N TYR A 324 7.31 -13.39 9.18
CA TYR A 324 6.55 -14.58 8.80
C TYR A 324 5.99 -14.48 7.37
N TYR A 325 5.28 -13.38 7.08
CA TYR A 325 4.65 -13.17 5.79
C TYR A 325 5.65 -13.15 4.63
N ARG A 326 6.77 -12.41 4.79
CA ARG A 326 7.84 -12.32 3.79
C ARG A 326 8.50 -13.68 3.54
N LYS A 327 8.82 -14.39 4.60
CA LYS A 327 9.45 -15.72 4.50
C LYS A 327 8.51 -16.74 3.89
N LYS A 328 7.22 -16.67 4.21
CA LYS A 328 6.21 -17.52 3.58
C LYS A 328 6.14 -17.29 2.07
N ALA A 329 5.99 -16.04 1.63
CA ALA A 329 5.93 -15.70 0.20
C ALA A 329 7.21 -16.13 -0.54
N ALA A 330 8.39 -15.86 0.04
CA ALA A 330 9.65 -16.30 -0.54
C ALA A 330 9.79 -17.83 -0.64
N GLN A 331 9.28 -18.55 0.36
CA GLN A 331 9.33 -20.02 0.38
C GLN A 331 8.33 -20.63 -0.61
N GLU A 332 7.17 -20.01 -0.81
CA GLU A 332 6.19 -20.42 -1.82
C GLU A 332 6.76 -20.25 -3.24
N ASP A 333 7.36 -19.10 -3.54
CA ASP A 333 8.03 -18.84 -4.82
C ASP A 333 9.20 -19.81 -5.02
N PHE A 334 10.01 -20.04 -4.00
CA PHE A 334 11.12 -20.98 -4.07
C PHE A 334 10.64 -22.41 -4.33
N PHE A 335 9.55 -22.84 -3.66
CA PHE A 335 8.94 -24.15 -3.88
C PHE A 335 8.45 -24.32 -5.33
N GLU A 336 7.82 -23.31 -5.90
CA GLU A 336 7.39 -23.33 -7.30
C GLU A 336 8.58 -23.52 -8.25
N GLN A 337 9.67 -22.78 -8.04
CA GLN A 337 10.88 -22.92 -8.85
C GLN A 337 11.52 -24.31 -8.72
N LEU A 338 11.50 -24.92 -7.53
CA LEU A 338 11.94 -26.30 -7.34
C LEU A 338 11.05 -27.32 -8.07
N GLY A 339 9.76 -27.00 -8.23
CA GLY A 339 8.83 -27.77 -9.05
C GLY A 339 9.27 -27.82 -10.51
N PHE A 340 9.66 -26.69 -11.07
CA PHE A 340 10.21 -26.61 -12.44
C PHE A 340 11.54 -27.37 -12.57
N LEU A 341 12.46 -27.15 -11.63
CA LEU A 341 13.74 -27.90 -11.60
C LEU A 341 13.51 -29.41 -11.61
N ARG A 342 12.57 -29.89 -10.79
CA ARG A 342 12.23 -31.31 -10.73
C ARG A 342 11.69 -31.85 -12.05
N SER A 343 10.87 -31.07 -12.75
CA SER A 343 10.31 -31.44 -14.06
C SER A 343 11.43 -31.55 -15.10
N ASP A 344 12.25 -30.50 -15.21
CA ASP A 344 13.35 -30.44 -16.17
C ASP A 344 14.39 -31.56 -15.97
N LEU A 345 14.70 -31.89 -14.69
CA LEU A 345 15.57 -33.01 -14.34
C LEU A 345 14.98 -34.36 -14.76
N LYS A 346 13.67 -34.56 -14.63
CA LYS A 346 12.97 -35.80 -15.07
C LYS A 346 12.95 -35.95 -16.58
N GLU A 347 12.83 -34.81 -17.28
CA GLU A 347 12.83 -34.78 -18.76
C GLU A 347 14.26 -34.87 -19.33
N GLY A 348 15.29 -34.85 -18.50
CA GLY A 348 16.68 -34.95 -18.90
C GLY A 348 17.22 -33.73 -19.68
N LEU A 349 16.71 -32.54 -19.38
CA LEU A 349 17.04 -31.30 -20.09
C LEU A 349 18.42 -30.72 -19.72
N GLY A 350 19.21 -31.41 -18.91
CA GLY A 350 20.56 -31.05 -18.52
C GLY A 350 20.90 -31.49 -17.09
N SER A 351 22.09 -31.15 -16.62
CA SER A 351 22.49 -31.33 -15.23
C SER A 351 21.75 -30.35 -14.32
N GLY A 352 21.62 -30.68 -13.03
CA GLY A 352 20.96 -29.81 -12.05
C GLY A 352 21.53 -28.40 -12.03
N LYS A 353 22.86 -28.28 -12.21
CA LYS A 353 23.55 -26.99 -12.29
C LYS A 353 23.13 -26.17 -13.52
N GLU A 354 23.16 -26.76 -14.70
CA GLU A 354 22.78 -26.07 -15.96
C GLU A 354 21.31 -25.63 -15.97
N ILE A 355 20.43 -26.45 -15.41
CA ILE A 355 19.00 -26.12 -15.29
C ILE A 355 18.81 -24.94 -14.34
N LEU A 356 19.46 -24.97 -13.15
CA LEU A 356 19.37 -23.87 -12.18
C LEU A 356 19.93 -22.56 -12.72
N GLU A 357 21.06 -22.58 -13.44
CA GLU A 357 21.63 -21.37 -14.06
C GLU A 357 20.64 -20.73 -15.04
N ARG A 358 19.94 -21.53 -15.85
CA ARG A 358 18.90 -21.03 -16.76
C ARG A 358 17.67 -20.49 -16.01
N GLN A 359 17.23 -21.20 -14.97
CA GLN A 359 16.09 -20.79 -14.18
C GLN A 359 16.36 -19.47 -13.43
N ILE A 360 17.54 -19.32 -12.80
CA ILE A 360 17.96 -18.09 -12.12
C ILE A 360 17.94 -16.91 -13.09
N SER A 361 18.51 -17.06 -14.29
CA SER A 361 18.52 -16.01 -15.30
C SER A 361 17.10 -15.65 -15.77
N SER A 362 16.24 -16.63 -16.01
CA SER A 362 14.85 -16.41 -16.39
C SER A 362 14.03 -15.74 -15.29
N TYR A 363 14.20 -16.19 -14.04
CA TYR A 363 13.48 -15.65 -12.88
C TYR A 363 13.91 -14.21 -12.56
N ASP A 364 15.20 -13.89 -12.63
CA ASP A 364 15.72 -12.53 -12.47
C ASP A 364 15.20 -11.58 -13.56
N THR A 365 15.17 -12.05 -14.80
CA THR A 365 14.58 -11.30 -15.92
C THR A 365 13.09 -11.03 -15.67
N MET A 366 12.35 -12.02 -15.19
CA MET A 366 10.93 -11.89 -14.86
C MET A 366 10.70 -10.87 -13.73
N ILE A 367 11.52 -10.91 -12.66
CA ILE A 367 11.45 -9.92 -11.57
C ILE A 367 11.67 -8.52 -12.13
N THR A 368 12.73 -8.34 -12.92
CA THR A 368 13.07 -7.05 -13.52
C THR A 368 11.94 -6.53 -14.42
N HIS A 369 11.34 -7.40 -15.21
CA HIS A 369 10.23 -7.05 -16.10
C HIS A 369 8.98 -6.64 -15.31
N ARG A 370 8.55 -7.46 -14.33
CA ARG A 370 7.39 -7.16 -13.48
C ARG A 370 7.57 -5.87 -12.67
N LYS A 371 8.79 -5.61 -12.19
CA LYS A 371 9.12 -4.37 -11.49
C LYS A 371 8.99 -3.15 -12.40
N LYS A 372 9.57 -3.20 -13.61
CA LYS A 372 9.48 -2.10 -14.59
C LYS A 372 8.05 -1.85 -15.04
N ALA A 373 7.24 -2.90 -15.17
CA ALA A 373 5.84 -2.81 -15.53
C ALA A 373 4.92 -2.36 -14.36
N GLY A 374 5.46 -2.17 -13.15
CA GLY A 374 4.65 -1.82 -11.96
C GLY A 374 3.70 -2.93 -11.48
N MET A 375 3.94 -4.19 -11.87
CA MET A 375 3.06 -5.34 -11.59
C MET A 375 3.27 -5.96 -10.21
N ILE A 376 4.33 -5.60 -9.51
CA ILE A 376 4.67 -6.11 -8.18
C ILE A 376 4.91 -4.97 -7.21
N ASP A 377 4.42 -5.13 -5.99
CA ASP A 377 4.70 -4.20 -4.90
C ASP A 377 6.08 -4.48 -4.26
N ARG A 378 6.51 -3.56 -3.37
CA ARG A 378 7.82 -3.64 -2.72
C ARG A 378 7.99 -4.91 -1.87
N GLU A 379 6.92 -5.43 -1.26
CA GLU A 379 6.99 -6.63 -0.43
C GLU A 379 7.06 -7.90 -1.29
N GLN A 380 6.31 -7.93 -2.40
CA GLN A 380 6.42 -8.98 -3.40
C GLN A 380 7.82 -9.02 -4.03
N GLU A 381 8.38 -7.85 -4.39
CA GLU A 381 9.76 -7.75 -4.89
C GLU A 381 10.76 -8.36 -3.91
N LYS A 382 10.66 -8.01 -2.62
CA LYS A 382 11.54 -8.56 -1.58
C LYS A 382 11.42 -10.08 -1.45
N ALA A 383 10.19 -10.61 -1.50
CA ALA A 383 9.97 -12.05 -1.43
C ALA A 383 10.58 -12.77 -2.63
N MET A 384 10.35 -12.26 -3.85
CA MET A 384 10.93 -12.81 -5.08
C MET A 384 12.47 -12.73 -5.09
N CYS A 385 13.06 -11.62 -4.63
CA CYS A 385 14.51 -11.50 -4.48
C CYS A 385 15.06 -12.50 -3.45
N ALA A 386 14.34 -12.77 -2.36
CA ALA A 386 14.74 -13.78 -1.38
C ALA A 386 14.65 -15.21 -1.93
N ALA A 387 13.64 -15.50 -2.77
CA ALA A 387 13.55 -16.77 -3.50
C ALA A 387 14.71 -16.92 -4.52
N LEU A 388 15.03 -15.85 -5.25
CA LEU A 388 16.19 -15.82 -6.17
C LEU A 388 17.50 -16.09 -5.44
N GLN A 389 17.68 -15.50 -4.25
CA GLN A 389 18.86 -15.79 -3.41
C GLN A 389 18.91 -17.27 -2.98
N ALA A 390 17.74 -17.85 -2.64
CA ALA A 390 17.66 -19.27 -2.31
C ALA A 390 18.07 -20.18 -3.48
N LEU A 391 17.68 -19.83 -4.72
CA LEU A 391 18.11 -20.55 -5.91
C LEU A 391 19.62 -20.43 -6.13
N ASN A 392 20.22 -19.26 -5.90
CA ASN A 392 21.68 -19.07 -5.97
C ASN A 392 22.41 -19.89 -4.90
N ASP A 393 21.87 -19.97 -3.67
CA ASP A 393 22.44 -20.83 -2.63
C ASP A 393 22.39 -22.32 -3.03
N CYS A 394 21.29 -22.75 -3.71
CA CYS A 394 21.20 -24.09 -4.28
C CYS A 394 22.25 -24.34 -5.38
N LEU A 395 22.48 -23.35 -6.25
CA LEU A 395 23.49 -23.44 -7.29
C LEU A 395 24.92 -23.60 -6.71
N MET A 396 25.22 -22.84 -5.64
CA MET A 396 26.49 -22.96 -4.92
C MET A 396 26.63 -24.33 -4.25
N ALA A 397 25.56 -24.84 -3.63
CA ALA A 397 25.58 -26.17 -3.01
C ALA A 397 25.81 -27.28 -4.06
N LEU A 398 25.13 -27.20 -5.20
CA LEU A 398 25.35 -28.16 -6.29
C LEU A 398 26.78 -28.09 -6.88
N ALA A 399 27.42 -26.94 -6.86
CA ALA A 399 28.81 -26.81 -7.29
C ALA A 399 29.78 -27.53 -6.35
N VAL A 400 29.45 -27.72 -5.08
CA VAL A 400 30.29 -28.35 -4.05
C VAL A 400 29.87 -29.80 -3.81
N GLU A 401 28.59 -30.09 -3.69
CA GLU A 401 28.02 -31.37 -3.26
C GLU A 401 27.24 -32.10 -4.37
N GLY A 402 27.11 -31.49 -5.56
CA GLY A 402 26.34 -32.07 -6.67
C GLY A 402 26.98 -33.37 -7.16
N THR A 403 26.11 -34.37 -7.41
CA THR A 403 26.51 -35.70 -7.89
C THR A 403 26.53 -35.77 -9.41
N GLY A 404 25.97 -34.81 -10.09
CA GLY A 404 25.80 -34.77 -11.54
C GLY A 404 24.69 -35.71 -12.06
N ASP A 405 24.03 -36.44 -11.18
CA ASP A 405 22.82 -37.19 -11.52
C ASP A 405 21.56 -36.48 -11.05
N ALA A 406 20.48 -36.65 -11.79
CA ALA A 406 19.21 -35.93 -11.54
C ALA A 406 18.63 -36.17 -10.14
N LYS A 407 18.82 -37.35 -9.57
CA LYS A 407 18.29 -37.72 -8.26
C LYS A 407 19.13 -37.13 -7.13
N GLY A 408 20.45 -37.23 -7.24
CA GLY A 408 21.37 -36.70 -6.25
C GLY A 408 21.36 -35.17 -6.19
N ASP A 409 21.36 -34.53 -7.36
CA ASP A 409 21.25 -33.07 -7.45
C ASP A 409 19.93 -32.55 -6.85
N PHE A 410 18.80 -33.22 -7.13
CA PHE A 410 17.51 -32.83 -6.54
C PHE A 410 17.49 -33.06 -5.01
N LEU A 411 18.11 -34.11 -4.51
CA LEU A 411 18.20 -34.36 -3.07
C LEU A 411 19.04 -33.30 -2.35
N CYS A 412 20.13 -32.83 -2.95
CA CYS A 412 20.96 -31.75 -2.44
C CYS A 412 20.12 -30.45 -2.29
N VAL A 413 19.42 -30.06 -3.34
CA VAL A 413 18.58 -28.86 -3.33
C VAL A 413 17.41 -28.99 -2.34
N LYS A 414 16.76 -30.18 -2.30
CA LYS A 414 15.68 -30.45 -1.36
C LYS A 414 16.12 -30.28 0.10
N LYS A 415 17.34 -30.72 0.44
CA LYS A 415 17.89 -30.57 1.79
C LYS A 415 17.92 -29.11 2.23
N LEU A 416 18.36 -28.20 1.37
CA LEU A 416 18.37 -26.76 1.64
C LEU A 416 16.95 -26.19 1.80
N PHE A 417 16.01 -26.67 1.01
CA PHE A 417 14.59 -26.30 1.18
C PHE A 417 14.06 -26.74 2.56
N ASP A 418 14.31 -28.01 2.93
CA ASP A 418 13.84 -28.57 4.19
C ASP A 418 14.47 -27.85 5.41
N GLU A 419 15.75 -27.48 5.33
CA GLU A 419 16.43 -26.68 6.39
C GLU A 419 15.80 -25.30 6.55
N ARG A 420 15.51 -24.59 5.44
CA ARG A 420 14.83 -23.28 5.47
C ARG A 420 13.42 -23.41 6.05
N GLU A 421 12.70 -24.47 5.69
CA GLU A 421 11.36 -24.72 6.21
C GLU A 421 11.35 -25.02 7.72
N GLN A 422 12.34 -25.75 8.23
CA GLN A 422 12.49 -25.98 9.66
C GLN A 422 12.73 -24.69 10.44
N ILE A 423 13.58 -23.78 9.91
CA ILE A 423 13.82 -22.47 10.53
C ILE A 423 12.51 -21.67 10.55
N ARG A 424 11.77 -21.65 9.43
CA ARG A 424 10.48 -20.95 9.32
C ARG A 424 9.46 -21.48 10.30
N GLN A 425 9.33 -22.79 10.44
CA GLN A 425 8.41 -23.44 11.39
C GLN A 425 8.74 -23.09 12.84
N LYS A 426 10.02 -23.01 13.18
CA LYS A 426 10.45 -22.56 14.51
C LYS A 426 10.02 -21.12 14.78
N GLU A 427 10.25 -20.21 13.84
CA GLU A 427 9.86 -18.80 13.98
C GLU A 427 8.34 -18.62 14.11
N ILE A 428 7.53 -19.42 13.39
CA ILE A 428 6.07 -19.45 13.55
C ILE A 428 5.69 -19.86 14.98
N SER A 429 6.31 -20.90 15.49
CA SER A 429 6.07 -21.36 16.85
C SER A 429 6.46 -20.31 17.89
N ASP A 430 7.60 -19.64 17.71
CA ASP A 430 8.07 -18.58 18.60
C ASP A 430 7.12 -17.36 18.56
N ALA A 431 6.72 -16.89 17.37
CA ALA A 431 5.77 -15.78 17.24
C ALA A 431 4.40 -16.11 17.86
N GLY A 432 3.89 -17.33 17.68
CA GLY A 432 2.65 -17.79 18.31
C GLY A 432 2.75 -17.83 19.84
N ARG A 433 3.90 -18.25 20.37
CA ARG A 433 4.19 -18.25 21.82
C ARG A 433 4.28 -16.81 22.35
N HIS A 434 4.99 -15.91 21.66
CA HIS A 434 5.10 -14.50 22.04
C HIS A 434 3.74 -13.83 22.07
N LEU A 435 2.87 -14.09 21.09
CA LEU A 435 1.51 -13.60 21.10
C LEU A 435 0.71 -14.11 22.31
N THR A 436 0.86 -15.38 22.67
CA THR A 436 0.22 -15.97 23.86
C THR A 436 0.72 -15.31 25.14
N HIS A 437 2.03 -15.10 25.27
CA HIS A 437 2.61 -14.42 26.43
C HIS A 437 2.17 -12.96 26.55
N ALA A 438 2.00 -12.24 25.42
CA ALA A 438 1.45 -10.90 25.43
C ALA A 438 0.02 -10.89 26.02
N PHE A 439 -0.85 -11.82 25.62
CA PHE A 439 -2.18 -11.96 26.19
C PHE A 439 -2.15 -12.32 27.68
N GLU A 440 -1.28 -13.23 28.10
CA GLU A 440 -1.11 -13.62 29.49
C GLU A 440 -0.62 -12.45 30.34
N PHE A 441 0.33 -11.68 29.86
CA PHE A 441 0.80 -10.45 30.50
C PHE A 441 -0.35 -9.47 30.70
N LEU A 442 -1.11 -9.15 29.64
CA LEU A 442 -2.23 -8.21 29.71
C LEU A 442 -3.32 -8.70 30.66
N ALA A 443 -3.69 -9.96 30.58
CA ALA A 443 -4.68 -10.55 31.48
C ALA A 443 -4.25 -10.49 32.96
N ARG A 444 -2.97 -10.68 33.23
CA ARG A 444 -2.43 -10.67 34.60
C ARG A 444 -2.30 -9.25 35.16
N VAL A 445 -1.91 -8.28 34.36
CA VAL A 445 -1.68 -6.89 34.79
C VAL A 445 -2.96 -6.08 34.80
N PHE A 446 -3.72 -6.12 33.69
CA PHE A 446 -4.91 -5.29 33.48
C PHE A 446 -6.23 -6.05 33.61
N GLY A 447 -6.18 -7.40 33.61
CA GLY A 447 -7.36 -8.22 33.55
C GLY A 447 -8.02 -8.16 32.16
N GLU A 448 -9.34 -8.36 32.12
CA GLU A 448 -10.14 -8.25 30.90
C GLU A 448 -10.73 -6.84 30.74
N GLY A 449 -9.88 -5.82 30.96
CA GLY A 449 -10.23 -4.40 30.91
C GLY A 449 -10.13 -3.79 29.51
N GLN A 450 -10.19 -2.46 29.46
CA GLN A 450 -10.12 -1.66 28.24
C GLN A 450 -8.81 -1.92 27.47
N GLU A 451 -7.70 -2.14 28.17
CA GLU A 451 -6.40 -2.41 27.57
C GLU A 451 -6.40 -3.69 26.74
N MET A 452 -7.08 -4.74 27.22
CA MET A 452 -7.23 -6.00 26.48
C MET A 452 -8.09 -5.80 25.23
N VAL A 453 -9.17 -5.03 25.33
CA VAL A 453 -10.04 -4.70 24.19
C VAL A 453 -9.26 -3.96 23.11
N ILE A 454 -8.51 -2.93 23.50
CA ILE A 454 -7.68 -2.14 22.57
C ILE A 454 -6.66 -3.04 21.89
N PHE A 455 -5.89 -3.82 22.66
CA PHE A 455 -4.88 -4.71 22.10
C PHE A 455 -5.45 -5.70 21.09
N LEU A 456 -6.59 -6.31 21.40
CA LEU A 456 -7.26 -7.25 20.52
C LEU A 456 -7.83 -6.58 19.25
N SER A 457 -8.42 -5.40 19.38
CA SER A 457 -8.93 -4.61 18.26
C SER A 457 -7.80 -4.22 17.31
N GLU A 458 -6.65 -3.80 17.84
CA GLU A 458 -5.47 -3.46 17.05
C GLU A 458 -4.88 -4.67 16.32
N LEU A 459 -4.79 -5.83 16.98
CA LEU A 459 -4.37 -7.08 16.35
C LEU A 459 -5.32 -7.48 15.20
N SER A 460 -6.63 -7.27 15.40
CA SER A 460 -7.64 -7.61 14.40
C SER A 460 -7.68 -6.63 13.22
N ALA A 461 -7.30 -5.37 13.45
CA ALA A 461 -7.17 -4.35 12.40
C ALA A 461 -5.88 -4.48 11.59
N GLY A 462 -4.83 -5.06 12.17
CA GLY A 462 -3.54 -5.21 11.54
C GLY A 462 -3.55 -6.28 10.45
N TYR A 463 -3.14 -5.93 9.22
CA TYR A 463 -3.10 -6.86 8.08
C TYR A 463 -2.25 -8.11 8.36
N TYR A 464 -1.02 -7.93 8.85
CA TYR A 464 -0.09 -9.04 9.07
C TYR A 464 -0.45 -9.88 10.31
N SER A 465 -0.94 -9.23 11.36
CA SER A 465 -1.40 -9.93 12.57
C SER A 465 -2.63 -10.78 12.30
N LEU A 466 -3.64 -10.22 11.60
CA LEU A 466 -4.83 -10.98 11.23
C LEU A 466 -4.48 -12.16 10.31
N LYS A 467 -3.58 -11.94 9.35
CA LYS A 467 -3.13 -13.00 8.43
C LYS A 467 -2.37 -14.10 9.17
N PHE A 468 -1.47 -13.74 10.10
CA PHE A 468 -0.77 -14.72 10.94
C PHE A 468 -1.76 -15.54 11.76
N VAL A 469 -2.69 -14.90 12.46
CA VAL A 469 -3.67 -15.61 13.30
C VAL A 469 -4.62 -16.46 12.46
N SER A 470 -5.04 -16.02 11.27
CA SER A 470 -5.92 -16.81 10.41
C SER A 470 -5.24 -18.04 9.82
N GLU A 471 -3.94 -18.00 9.57
CA GLU A 471 -3.18 -19.09 8.94
C GLU A 471 -2.54 -20.04 9.96
N CYS A 472 -1.99 -19.50 11.06
CA CYS A 472 -1.26 -20.29 12.08
C CYS A 472 -2.12 -20.61 13.31
N GLY A 473 -3.20 -19.86 13.54
CA GLY A 473 -4.03 -19.98 14.73
C GLY A 473 -3.35 -19.42 15.99
N ASN A 474 -4.13 -19.06 17.00
CA ASN A 474 -3.66 -18.79 18.36
C ASN A 474 -4.81 -18.92 19.36
N ASP A 475 -4.74 -19.85 20.29
CA ASP A 475 -5.82 -20.15 21.24
C ASP A 475 -6.14 -18.96 22.16
N ALA A 476 -5.13 -18.20 22.58
CA ALA A 476 -5.33 -17.02 23.42
C ALA A 476 -6.11 -15.92 22.65
N TYR A 477 -5.76 -15.67 21.39
CA TYR A 477 -6.50 -14.74 20.55
C TYR A 477 -7.97 -15.15 20.42
N TYR A 478 -8.26 -16.40 20.06
CA TYR A 478 -9.63 -16.87 19.90
C TYR A 478 -10.43 -16.82 21.20
N LYS A 479 -9.79 -17.16 22.32
CA LYS A 479 -10.41 -17.07 23.66
C LYS A 479 -10.87 -15.65 23.96
N TYR A 480 -9.98 -14.67 23.83
CA TYR A 480 -10.29 -13.27 24.18
C TYR A 480 -11.20 -12.59 23.15
N ASN A 481 -11.07 -12.92 21.87
CA ASN A 481 -11.96 -12.42 20.83
C ASN A 481 -13.41 -12.90 21.06
N LYS A 482 -13.60 -14.16 21.41
CA LYS A 482 -14.93 -14.69 21.77
C LYS A 482 -15.53 -14.01 23.00
N LEU A 483 -14.72 -13.72 24.00
CA LEU A 483 -15.17 -13.01 25.20
C LEU A 483 -15.59 -11.58 24.89
N LEU A 484 -14.90 -10.90 23.99
CA LEU A 484 -15.20 -9.54 23.53
C LEU A 484 -16.54 -9.51 22.80
N LEU A 485 -16.73 -10.38 21.81
CA LEU A 485 -18.00 -10.50 21.08
C LEU A 485 -19.20 -10.81 21.98
N LEU A 486 -19.00 -11.64 23.02
CA LEU A 486 -20.06 -11.92 24.00
C LEU A 486 -20.37 -10.69 24.86
N LYS A 487 -19.36 -9.88 25.24
CA LYS A 487 -19.59 -8.63 26.00
C LYS A 487 -20.31 -7.58 25.16
N GLU A 488 -19.91 -7.39 23.92
CA GLU A 488 -20.57 -6.48 22.96
C GLU A 488 -22.04 -6.87 22.79
N ARG A 489 -22.30 -8.13 22.49
CA ARG A 489 -23.68 -8.63 22.33
C ARG A 489 -24.53 -8.45 23.59
N THR A 490 -23.93 -8.62 24.76
CA THR A 490 -24.61 -8.41 26.03
C THR A 490 -24.91 -6.93 26.27
N GLN A 491 -24.04 -6.04 25.84
CA GLN A 491 -24.25 -4.59 25.94
C GLN A 491 -25.33 -4.12 24.96
N GLU A 492 -25.27 -4.55 23.70
CA GLU A 492 -26.31 -4.28 22.69
C GLU A 492 -27.70 -4.70 23.19
N LEU A 493 -27.83 -5.93 23.75
CA LEU A 493 -29.08 -6.41 24.29
C LEU A 493 -29.57 -5.61 25.51
N LYS A 494 -28.66 -5.06 26.32
CA LYS A 494 -29.01 -4.16 27.42
C LYS A 494 -29.49 -2.82 26.91
N ASP A 495 -28.83 -2.26 25.91
CA ASP A 495 -29.16 -0.98 25.32
C ASP A 495 -30.51 -1.07 24.60
N GLU A 496 -30.76 -2.15 23.82
CA GLU A 496 -32.06 -2.47 23.24
C GLU A 496 -33.19 -2.61 24.32
N ALA A 497 -32.85 -3.28 25.44
CA ALA A 497 -33.83 -3.43 26.53
C ALA A 497 -34.12 -2.10 27.23
N MET A 498 -33.15 -1.19 27.40
CA MET A 498 -33.38 0.15 27.94
C MET A 498 -34.16 1.03 26.99
N GLU A 499 -33.91 0.98 25.67
CA GLU A 499 -34.73 1.67 24.69
C GLU A 499 -36.22 1.21 24.71
N LEU A 500 -36.45 -0.12 24.82
CA LEU A 500 -37.78 -0.68 24.91
C LEU A 500 -38.50 -0.32 26.22
N LEU A 501 -37.77 -0.08 27.30
CA LEU A 501 -38.32 0.33 28.59
C LEU A 501 -38.47 1.83 28.74
N GLY A 502 -38.02 2.63 27.75
CA GLY A 502 -38.12 4.10 27.76
C GLY A 502 -37.29 4.77 28.86
N LEU A 503 -36.17 4.14 29.28
CA LEU A 503 -35.24 4.60 30.32
C LEU A 503 -33.99 5.20 29.71
#